data_7807839eaed018ab3550213c0e6f61ce
#
_entry.id   7807839eaed018ab3550213c0e6f61ce
#
_cell.length_a   1.000
_cell.length_b   1.000
_cell.length_c   1.000
_cell.angle_alpha   90.00
_cell.angle_beta   90.00
_cell.angle_gamma   90.00
#
_symmetry.space_group_name_H-M   'P 1'
#
loop_
_entity.id
_entity.type
_entity.pdbx_description
1 polymer ?
#
loop_
_entity_poly.entity_id
_entity_poly.type
_entity_poly.pdbx_seq_one_letter_code
_entity_poly.pdbx_strand_id
1 'polypeptide(L)'
;MTDFIKKNQIKNDWVLINAENAIVGRLAAYISKVLRGKNKNHYTPHMDDGDFVVVTNIEKIKFTGKKLKNKKYYRHTGYPGGIKINDPSKLMKSKPEEILKLAVKRMLPDGPLAKKQLSKLKIYKGNSHPH
;
A
#
# COMPACT_ATOMS: atom_id res chain seq x y z
N MET A 1 -29.20 -11.23 -1.72
CA MET A 1 -29.15 -9.81 -1.33
C MET A 1 -27.85 -9.55 -0.57
N THR A 2 -27.09 -8.55 -0.94
CA THR A 2 -25.82 -8.21 -0.28
C THR A 2 -26.11 -7.43 1.01
N ASP A 3 -25.51 -7.83 2.11
CA ASP A 3 -25.68 -7.13 3.37
C ASP A 3 -25.07 -5.74 3.32
N PHE A 4 -25.82 -4.77 3.81
CA PHE A 4 -25.40 -3.37 3.88
C PHE A 4 -25.01 -3.02 5.31
N ILE A 5 -23.82 -2.41 5.48
CA ILE A 5 -23.34 -1.95 6.79
C ILE A 5 -23.62 -0.46 6.97
N LYS A 6 -24.10 -0.08 8.15
CA LYS A 6 -24.28 1.32 8.53
C LYS A 6 -22.96 1.88 9.09
N LYS A 7 -22.78 3.20 8.97
CA LYS A 7 -21.56 3.89 9.44
C LYS A 7 -21.20 3.59 10.91
N ASN A 8 -22.21 3.48 11.77
CA ASN A 8 -22.03 3.17 13.19
C ASN A 8 -21.71 1.71 13.48
N GLN A 9 -21.79 0.84 12.48
CA GLN A 9 -21.50 -0.59 12.61
C GLN A 9 -20.11 -0.95 12.09
N ILE A 10 -19.36 0.01 11.56
CA ILE A 10 -18.02 -0.20 11.02
C ILE A 10 -17.07 -0.53 12.16
N LYS A 11 -16.38 -1.66 12.03
CA LYS A 11 -15.29 -2.07 12.93
C LYS A 11 -14.01 -2.22 12.14
N ASN A 12 -12.99 -1.47 12.54
CA ASN A 12 -11.67 -1.51 11.91
C ASN A 12 -10.70 -2.22 12.85
N ASP A 13 -10.17 -3.34 12.40
CA ASP A 13 -9.15 -4.10 13.13
C ASP A 13 -7.75 -3.67 12.68
N TRP A 14 -6.75 -4.10 13.44
CA TRP A 14 -5.34 -3.90 13.09
C TRP A 14 -4.74 -5.20 12.59
N VAL A 15 -4.06 -5.15 11.45
CA VAL A 15 -3.39 -6.29 10.82
C VAL A 15 -1.89 -6.01 10.77
N LEU A 16 -1.09 -6.92 11.30
CA LEU A 16 0.37 -6.86 11.24
C LEU A 16 0.87 -7.76 10.12
N ILE A 17 1.70 -7.20 9.24
CA ILE A 17 2.31 -7.93 8.12
C ILE A 17 3.82 -7.78 8.18
N ASN A 18 4.53 -8.91 8.10
CA ASN A 18 5.98 -8.92 7.94
C ASN A 18 6.32 -8.97 6.44
N ALA A 19 6.99 -7.93 5.96
CA ALA A 19 7.38 -7.79 4.56
C ALA A 19 8.70 -8.52 4.21
N GLU A 20 9.31 -9.21 5.16
CA GLU A 20 10.56 -9.95 4.91
C GLU A 20 10.36 -10.99 3.81
N ASN A 21 11.21 -10.92 2.77
CA ASN A 21 11.14 -11.80 1.60
C ASN A 21 9.83 -11.75 0.80
N ALA A 22 8.96 -10.78 1.08
CA ALA A 22 7.71 -10.60 0.34
C ALA A 22 7.97 -9.94 -1.02
N ILE A 23 7.20 -10.36 -2.02
CA ILE A 23 7.23 -9.76 -3.36
C ILE A 23 6.35 -8.51 -3.35
N VAL A 24 6.89 -7.38 -3.82
CA VAL A 24 6.23 -6.07 -3.77
C VAL A 24 4.82 -6.10 -4.35
N GLY A 25 4.65 -6.61 -5.56
CA GLY A 25 3.35 -6.60 -6.26
C GLY A 25 2.29 -7.44 -5.56
N ARG A 26 2.65 -8.65 -5.12
CA ARG A 26 1.72 -9.54 -4.41
C ARG A 26 1.35 -9.00 -3.04
N LEU A 27 2.32 -8.47 -2.31
CA LEU A 27 2.08 -7.84 -1.02
C LEU A 27 1.16 -6.62 -1.17
N ALA A 28 1.41 -5.76 -2.14
CA ALA A 28 0.60 -4.58 -2.40
C ALA A 28 -0.85 -4.95 -2.78
N ALA A 29 -1.05 -6.00 -3.56
CA ALA A 29 -2.39 -6.49 -3.91
C ALA A 29 -3.16 -6.97 -2.68
N TYR A 30 -2.52 -7.72 -1.79
CA TYR A 30 -3.11 -8.17 -0.54
C TYR A 30 -3.45 -6.99 0.39
N ILE A 31 -2.52 -6.06 0.56
CA ILE A 31 -2.73 -4.86 1.39
C ILE A 31 -3.89 -4.02 0.86
N SER A 32 -3.97 -3.78 -0.44
CA SER A 32 -5.05 -2.99 -1.03
C SER A 32 -6.41 -3.63 -0.82
N LYS A 33 -6.49 -4.96 -0.88
CA LYS A 33 -7.70 -5.71 -0.59
C LYS A 33 -8.15 -5.54 0.87
N VAL A 34 -7.21 -5.62 1.80
CA VAL A 34 -7.48 -5.44 3.24
C VAL A 34 -7.90 -3.99 3.55
N LEU A 35 -7.21 -3.00 2.98
CA LEU A 35 -7.52 -1.59 3.18
C LEU A 35 -8.92 -1.21 2.67
N ARG A 36 -9.38 -1.84 1.60
CA ARG A 36 -10.73 -1.63 1.07
C ARG A 36 -11.82 -2.41 1.81
N GLY A 37 -11.43 -3.41 2.57
CA GLY A 37 -12.38 -4.29 3.26
C GLY A 37 -13.02 -5.35 2.38
N LYS A 38 -12.46 -5.64 1.20
CA LYS A 38 -12.98 -6.68 0.29
C LYS A 38 -12.90 -8.10 0.84
N ASN A 39 -12.10 -8.31 1.87
CA ASN A 39 -12.00 -9.59 2.58
C ASN A 39 -13.15 -9.81 3.57
N LYS A 40 -13.98 -8.80 3.81
CA LYS A 40 -15.12 -8.88 4.74
C LYS A 40 -16.40 -9.25 4.01
N ASN A 41 -17.28 -10.01 4.68
CA ASN A 41 -18.55 -10.45 4.11
C ASN A 41 -19.52 -9.28 3.83
N HIS A 42 -19.43 -8.21 4.61
CA HIS A 42 -20.28 -7.03 4.53
C HIS A 42 -19.62 -5.87 3.77
N TYR A 43 -18.73 -6.17 2.83
CA TYR A 43 -18.06 -5.15 2.01
C TYR A 43 -19.07 -4.22 1.34
N THR A 44 -18.92 -2.92 1.58
CA THR A 44 -19.75 -1.86 1.01
C THR A 44 -18.86 -0.85 0.28
N PRO A 45 -18.96 -0.72 -1.07
CA PRO A 45 -18.02 0.07 -1.85
C PRO A 45 -17.93 1.55 -1.51
N HIS A 46 -19.03 2.16 -1.05
CA HIS A 46 -19.08 3.59 -0.72
C HIS A 46 -18.62 3.91 0.70
N MET A 47 -18.25 2.91 1.49
CA MET A 47 -17.83 3.08 2.87
C MET A 47 -16.39 2.64 3.09
N ASP A 48 -15.73 3.30 4.03
CA ASP A 48 -14.37 2.96 4.46
C ASP A 48 -14.41 1.92 5.57
N ASP A 49 -14.64 0.66 5.19
CA ASP A 49 -14.81 -0.48 6.08
C ASP A 49 -13.55 -1.37 6.16
N GLY A 50 -12.44 -0.93 5.64
CA GLY A 50 -11.18 -1.66 5.69
C GLY A 50 -10.47 -1.59 7.03
N ASP A 51 -9.47 -2.43 7.23
CA ASP A 51 -8.68 -2.50 8.44
C ASP A 51 -7.42 -1.63 8.36
N PHE A 52 -6.85 -1.30 9.51
CA PHE A 52 -5.52 -0.71 9.60
C PHE A 52 -4.46 -1.77 9.32
N VAL A 53 -3.46 -1.44 8.52
CA VAL A 53 -2.37 -2.35 8.18
C VAL A 53 -1.05 -1.76 8.65
N VAL A 54 -0.30 -2.54 9.42
CA VAL A 54 1.07 -2.22 9.84
C VAL A 54 2.02 -3.18 9.14
N VAL A 55 2.96 -2.64 8.39
CA VAL A 55 3.98 -3.42 7.67
C VAL A 55 5.33 -3.21 8.33
N THR A 56 5.99 -4.30 8.68
CA THR A 56 7.34 -4.29 9.27
C THR A 56 8.38 -4.86 8.32
N ASN A 57 9.66 -4.60 8.58
CA ASN A 57 10.80 -5.08 7.79
C ASN A 57 10.72 -4.72 6.30
N ILE A 58 10.29 -3.51 6.00
CA ILE A 58 10.12 -3.07 4.60
C ILE A 58 11.44 -3.09 3.80
N GLU A 59 12.57 -2.93 4.45
CA GLU A 59 13.89 -2.96 3.82
C GLU A 59 14.24 -4.32 3.22
N LYS A 60 13.56 -5.37 3.64
CA LYS A 60 13.79 -6.75 3.16
C LYS A 60 12.79 -7.19 2.08
N ILE A 61 12.02 -6.27 1.54
CA ILE A 61 11.09 -6.54 0.45
C ILE A 61 11.83 -6.88 -0.85
N LYS A 62 11.26 -7.72 -1.69
CA LYS A 62 11.91 -8.22 -2.91
C LYS A 62 11.12 -7.89 -4.17
N PHE A 63 11.84 -7.71 -5.26
CA PHE A 63 11.30 -7.71 -6.62
C PHE A 63 11.61 -9.04 -7.32
N THR A 64 10.71 -9.51 -8.17
CA THR A 64 10.92 -10.70 -8.99
C THR A 64 11.57 -10.34 -10.34
N GLY A 65 12.32 -11.29 -10.91
CA GLY A 65 12.95 -11.13 -12.21
C GLY A 65 13.99 -10.00 -12.20
N LYS A 66 14.01 -9.23 -13.30
CA LYS A 66 14.95 -8.12 -13.51
C LYS A 66 14.39 -6.74 -13.11
N LYS A 67 13.30 -6.68 -12.37
CA LYS A 67 12.63 -5.42 -12.03
C LYS A 67 13.51 -4.46 -11.23
N LEU A 68 14.37 -4.97 -10.37
CA LEU A 68 15.28 -4.15 -9.58
C LEU A 68 16.22 -3.30 -10.47
N LYS A 69 16.63 -3.82 -11.62
CA LYS A 69 17.50 -3.14 -12.58
C LYS A 69 16.73 -2.35 -13.63
N ASN A 70 15.62 -2.89 -14.14
CA ASN A 70 14.92 -2.40 -15.33
C ASN A 70 13.71 -1.53 -15.02
N LYS A 71 13.09 -1.70 -13.85
CA LYS A 71 11.94 -0.89 -13.46
C LYS A 71 12.37 0.53 -13.14
N LYS A 72 11.58 1.52 -13.61
CA LYS A 72 11.82 2.94 -13.31
C LYS A 72 10.53 3.60 -12.87
N TYR A 73 10.64 4.50 -11.89
CA TYR A 73 9.54 5.33 -11.42
C TYR A 73 9.67 6.72 -12.04
N TYR A 74 8.66 7.11 -12.81
CA TYR A 74 8.63 8.39 -13.50
C TYR A 74 7.74 9.38 -12.73
N ARG A 75 8.24 10.60 -12.61
CA ARG A 75 7.48 11.72 -12.06
C ARG A 75 7.72 12.96 -12.93
N HIS A 76 6.65 13.61 -13.34
CA HIS A 76 6.73 14.86 -14.08
C HIS A 76 6.46 16.06 -13.16
N THR A 77 7.29 17.11 -13.25
CA THR A 77 7.16 18.31 -12.42
C THR A 77 6.12 19.32 -12.92
N GLY A 78 5.55 19.08 -14.12
CA GLY A 78 4.64 20.01 -14.78
C GLY A 78 5.32 21.06 -15.67
N TYR A 79 6.66 21.11 -15.67
CA TYR A 79 7.43 22.02 -16.52
C TYR A 79 8.02 21.27 -17.74
N PRO A 80 8.26 21.97 -18.88
CA PRO A 80 8.92 21.36 -20.05
C PRO A 80 10.26 20.74 -19.66
N GLY A 81 10.48 19.45 -20.06
CA GLY A 81 11.69 18.71 -19.70
C GLY A 81 11.77 18.28 -18.23
N GLY A 82 10.69 18.38 -17.48
CA GLY A 82 10.64 18.10 -16.03
C GLY A 82 10.39 16.65 -15.64
N ILE A 83 10.75 15.66 -16.45
CA ILE A 83 10.64 14.25 -16.07
C ILE A 83 11.75 13.89 -15.09
N LYS A 84 11.36 13.39 -13.93
CA LYS A 84 12.28 12.81 -12.94
C LYS A 84 12.13 11.29 -12.93
N ILE A 85 13.26 10.60 -12.91
CA ILE A 85 13.32 9.14 -12.94
C ILE A 85 14.01 8.67 -11.67
N ASN A 86 13.36 7.75 -10.94
CA ASN A 86 13.95 7.08 -9.77
C ASN A 86 14.08 5.58 -10.03
N ASP A 87 15.22 5.02 -9.67
CA ASP A 87 15.47 3.59 -9.75
C ASP A 87 15.01 2.89 -8.46
N PRO A 88 14.42 1.68 -8.54
CA PRO A 88 14.03 0.93 -7.35
C PRO A 88 15.19 0.64 -6.42
N SER A 89 16.39 0.38 -6.94
CA SER A 89 17.59 0.12 -6.14
C SER A 89 17.97 1.31 -5.25
N LYS A 90 17.85 2.53 -5.76
CA LYS A 90 18.09 3.76 -4.99
C LYS A 90 17.02 3.97 -3.91
N LEU A 91 15.75 3.75 -4.25
CA LEU A 91 14.65 3.86 -3.30
C LEU A 91 14.74 2.82 -2.19
N MET A 92 15.17 1.60 -2.48
CA MET A 92 15.36 0.58 -1.45
C MET A 92 16.43 0.95 -0.42
N LYS A 93 17.45 1.69 -0.83
CA LYS A 93 18.50 2.17 0.08
C LYS A 93 18.08 3.38 0.91
N SER A 94 17.32 4.30 0.31
CA SER A 94 16.94 5.57 0.96
C SER A 94 15.57 5.51 1.62
N LYS A 95 14.54 5.18 0.85
CA LYS A 95 13.13 5.22 1.28
C LYS A 95 12.37 3.99 0.76
N PRO A 96 12.62 2.79 1.31
CA PRO A 96 11.95 1.57 0.84
C PRO A 96 10.43 1.60 1.04
N GLU A 97 9.93 2.36 2.01
CA GLU A 97 8.50 2.52 2.27
C GLU A 97 7.74 3.17 1.10
N GLU A 98 8.39 4.03 0.34
CA GLU A 98 7.76 4.67 -0.82
C GLU A 98 7.43 3.67 -1.94
N ILE A 99 8.23 2.63 -2.10
CA ILE A 99 8.01 1.59 -3.10
C ILE A 99 6.68 0.90 -2.86
N LEU A 100 6.46 0.41 -1.65
CA LEU A 100 5.22 -0.29 -1.28
C LEU A 100 4.03 0.67 -1.28
N LYS A 101 4.20 1.86 -0.71
CA LYS A 101 3.15 2.87 -0.66
C LYS A 101 2.66 3.27 -2.05
N LEU A 102 3.57 3.45 -3.00
CA LEU A 102 3.23 3.79 -4.37
C LEU A 102 2.50 2.64 -5.07
N ALA A 103 2.95 1.40 -4.87
CA ALA A 103 2.30 0.22 -5.41
C ALA A 103 0.86 0.07 -4.90
N VAL A 104 0.64 0.22 -3.60
CA VAL A 104 -0.69 0.17 -2.99
C VAL A 104 -1.57 1.32 -3.48
N LYS A 105 -1.04 2.54 -3.55
CA LYS A 105 -1.77 3.71 -4.05
C LYS A 105 -2.31 3.50 -5.46
N ARG A 106 -1.50 2.90 -6.33
CA ARG A 106 -1.90 2.63 -7.73
C ARG A 106 -2.90 1.48 -7.86
N MET A 107 -3.02 0.62 -6.86
CA MET A 107 -4.00 -0.45 -6.81
C MET A 107 -5.33 -0.04 -6.14
N LEU A 108 -5.34 1.07 -5.43
CA LEU A 108 -6.56 1.65 -4.88
C LEU A 108 -7.27 2.52 -5.92
N PRO A 109 -8.61 2.64 -5.87
CA PRO A 109 -9.32 3.56 -6.74
C PRO A 109 -8.95 5.02 -6.43
N ASP A 110 -9.16 5.92 -7.39
CA ASP A 110 -8.94 7.34 -7.16
C ASP A 110 -10.09 7.96 -6.36
N GLY A 111 -9.79 9.02 -5.61
CA GLY A 111 -10.78 9.82 -4.92
C GLY A 111 -10.55 9.97 -3.42
N PRO A 112 -11.44 10.68 -2.73
CA PRO A 112 -11.31 10.96 -1.29
C PRO A 112 -11.32 9.70 -0.42
N LEU A 113 -12.12 8.71 -0.77
CA LEU A 113 -12.22 7.44 -0.05
C LEU A 113 -10.90 6.67 -0.11
N ALA A 114 -10.26 6.62 -1.28
CA ALA A 114 -8.95 5.98 -1.45
C ALA A 114 -7.85 6.65 -0.63
N LYS A 115 -7.88 7.97 -0.49
CA LYS A 115 -6.94 8.70 0.37
C LYS A 115 -7.09 8.33 1.83
N LYS A 116 -8.32 8.18 2.31
CA LYS A 116 -8.61 7.71 3.68
C LYS A 116 -8.13 6.27 3.89
N GLN A 117 -8.36 5.39 2.93
CA GLN A 117 -7.90 4.01 2.96
C GLN A 117 -6.36 3.94 2.99
N LEU A 118 -5.69 4.72 2.17
CA LEU A 118 -4.22 4.77 2.14
C LEU A 118 -3.62 5.30 3.45
N SER A 119 -4.30 6.19 4.14
CA SER A 119 -3.85 6.74 5.44
C SER A 119 -3.81 5.68 6.54
N LYS A 120 -4.54 4.58 6.39
CA LYS A 120 -4.53 3.45 7.33
C LYS A 120 -3.33 2.52 7.15
N LEU A 121 -2.55 2.69 6.09
CA LEU A 121 -1.33 1.93 5.86
C LEU A 121 -0.17 2.57 6.62
N LYS A 122 0.44 1.82 7.53
CA LYS A 122 1.61 2.21 8.31
C LYS A 122 2.77 1.30 7.96
N ILE A 123 3.87 1.85 7.47
CA ILE A 123 5.03 1.10 7.00
C ILE A 123 6.24 1.48 7.83
N TYR A 124 6.96 0.49 8.33
CA TYR A 124 8.13 0.67 9.21
C TYR A 124 9.32 -0.16 8.76
N LYS A 125 10.50 0.40 8.96
CA LYS A 125 11.76 -0.32 8.88
C LYS A 125 11.97 -1.10 10.18
N GLY A 126 12.57 -2.29 10.06
CA GLY A 126 12.77 -3.15 11.20
C GLY A 126 11.48 -3.70 11.78
N ASN A 127 11.56 -4.27 12.96
CA ASN A 127 10.46 -4.99 13.60
C ASN A 127 9.71 -4.16 14.66
N SER A 128 10.26 -3.01 15.04
CA SER A 128 9.66 -2.13 16.06
C SER A 128 8.69 -1.13 15.43
N HIS A 129 7.52 -0.98 16.06
CA HIS A 129 6.50 -0.01 15.64
C HIS A 129 5.71 0.48 16.86
N PRO A 130 5.11 1.70 16.81
CA PRO A 130 4.40 2.28 17.94
C PRO A 130 2.94 1.84 18.10
N HIS A 131 2.49 0.90 17.28
CA HIS A 131 1.06 0.47 17.25
C HIS A 131 0.75 -0.83 17.96
#